data_2bf269735763a02c95e0350944a31a57
#
_entry.id   2bf269735763a02c95e0350944a31a57
#
_cell.length_a   1.000
_cell.length_b   1.000
_cell.length_c   1.000
_cell.angle_alpha   90.00
_cell.angle_beta   90.00
_cell.angle_gamma   90.00
#
_symmetry.space_group_name_H-M   'P 1'
#
loop_
_entity.id
_entity.type
_entity.pdbx_description
1 polymer ?
#
loop_
_entity_poly.entity_id
_entity_poly.type
_entity_poly.pdbx_seq_one_letter_code
_entity_poly.pdbx_strand_id
1 'polypeptide(L)'
;GKGLGRVSLGAAKIQQTAEKVTTEATAATGTINYDVITQAVWNFTTNASGNWTLNIRGDGSNSLNNIMDVGESITIAHIVKQGGTAYYNNAVQIDGSSVTPEYQGGSAPTAGNTNSLDVYTYTVIKTANATFTVLAALTQYA
;
A
#
# COMPACT_ATOMS: atom_id res chain seq x y z
N GLY A 1 -8.84 20.90 2.50
CA GLY A 1 -7.45 21.03 2.22
C GLY A 1 -6.69 20.17 3.15
N LYS A 2 -6.58 18.99 2.79
CA LYS A 2 -6.00 17.94 3.63
C LYS A 2 -4.68 17.43 3.07
N GLY A 3 -3.98 18.23 2.26
CA GLY A 3 -2.73 17.80 1.63
C GLY A 3 -2.90 17.15 0.27
N LEU A 4 -4.14 16.83 -0.15
CA LEU A 4 -4.45 16.35 -1.49
C LEU A 4 -5.22 17.43 -2.25
N GLY A 5 -4.78 17.74 -3.48
CA GLY A 5 -5.62 18.48 -4.42
C GLY A 5 -6.77 17.58 -4.82
N ARG A 6 -8.02 18.06 -4.64
CA ARG A 6 -9.19 17.24 -4.88
C ARG A 6 -10.06 17.81 -5.98
N VAL A 7 -10.60 16.89 -6.79
CA VAL A 7 -11.73 17.14 -7.67
C VAL A 7 -12.84 16.17 -7.27
N SER A 8 -14.03 16.68 -6.97
CA SER A 8 -15.18 15.84 -6.66
C SER A 8 -16.12 15.84 -7.85
N LEU A 9 -16.44 14.64 -8.34
CA LEU A 9 -17.33 14.43 -9.48
C LEU A 9 -18.53 13.59 -9.05
N GLY A 10 -19.74 14.04 -9.34
CA GLY A 10 -20.93 13.24 -9.09
C GLY A 10 -21.02 12.02 -10.00
N ALA A 11 -20.65 12.20 -11.28
CA ALA A 11 -20.54 11.12 -12.24
C ALA A 11 -19.49 11.50 -13.30
N ALA A 12 -18.77 10.52 -13.78
CA ALA A 12 -17.76 10.75 -14.82
C ALA A 12 -17.62 9.51 -15.71
N LYS A 13 -17.37 9.74 -17.01
CA LYS A 13 -16.86 8.72 -17.93
C LYS A 13 -15.40 9.02 -18.20
N ILE A 14 -14.51 8.13 -17.74
CA ILE A 14 -13.07 8.28 -17.91
C ILE A 14 -12.61 7.13 -18.80
N GLN A 15 -12.08 7.45 -19.98
CA GLN A 15 -11.62 6.42 -20.92
C GLN A 15 -10.32 5.77 -20.49
N GLN A 16 -9.42 6.53 -19.90
CA GLN A 16 -8.15 6.03 -19.37
C GLN A 16 -7.60 6.99 -18.31
N THR A 17 -7.03 6.42 -17.25
CA THR A 17 -6.27 7.19 -16.26
C THR A 17 -4.87 6.62 -16.15
N ALA A 18 -3.88 7.50 -15.96
CA ALA A 18 -2.50 7.08 -15.66
C ALA A 18 -2.23 7.36 -14.19
N GLU A 19 -1.86 6.32 -13.45
CA GLU A 19 -1.49 6.44 -12.05
C GLU A 19 0.00 6.74 -11.92
N LYS A 20 0.36 7.51 -10.90
CA LYS A 20 1.76 7.78 -10.60
C LYS A 20 2.43 6.52 -10.06
N VAL A 21 3.52 6.13 -10.70
CA VAL A 21 4.41 5.04 -10.24
C VAL A 21 5.74 5.65 -9.80
N THR A 22 6.21 5.29 -8.62
CA THR A 22 7.57 5.59 -8.17
C THR A 22 8.38 4.29 -8.17
N THR A 23 9.58 4.35 -8.73
CA THR A 23 10.54 3.24 -8.73
C THR A 23 11.52 3.42 -7.57
N GLU A 24 11.73 2.35 -6.81
CA GLU A 24 12.60 2.33 -5.65
C GLU A 24 13.69 1.27 -5.83
N ALA A 25 14.94 1.68 -5.71
CA ALA A 25 16.08 0.76 -5.83
C ALA A 25 16.50 0.14 -4.49
N THR A 26 15.99 0.65 -3.37
CA THR A 26 16.27 0.08 -2.05
C THR A 26 15.51 -1.23 -1.87
N ALA A 27 16.14 -2.24 -1.30
CA ALA A 27 15.49 -3.52 -1.02
C ALA A 27 14.41 -3.37 0.06
N ALA A 28 13.29 -4.07 -0.11
CA ALA A 28 12.26 -4.12 0.92
C ALA A 28 12.77 -4.85 2.17
N THR A 29 12.72 -4.19 3.31
CA THR A 29 13.09 -4.71 4.64
C THR A 29 12.68 -3.70 5.72
N GLY A 30 12.59 -4.14 6.96
CA GLY A 30 12.35 -3.26 8.11
C GLY A 30 10.98 -2.59 8.09
N THR A 31 10.94 -1.30 8.32
CA THR A 31 9.70 -0.50 8.21
C THR A 31 9.77 0.38 6.98
N ILE A 32 8.78 0.24 6.12
CA ILE A 32 8.65 1.02 4.88
C ILE A 32 7.47 1.97 5.06
N ASN A 33 7.73 3.28 4.94
CA ASN A 33 6.68 4.28 4.98
C ASN A 33 6.12 4.50 3.58
N TYR A 34 4.90 4.07 3.35
CA TYR A 34 4.21 4.27 2.08
C TYR A 34 3.47 5.60 2.11
N ASP A 35 3.99 6.57 1.38
CA ASP A 35 3.45 7.92 1.30
C ASP A 35 2.44 7.99 0.15
N VAL A 36 1.15 7.91 0.45
CA VAL A 36 0.09 7.85 -0.57
C VAL A 36 -0.02 9.14 -1.38
N ILE A 37 0.45 10.27 -0.84
CA ILE A 37 0.49 11.55 -1.57
C ILE A 37 1.50 11.50 -2.71
N THR A 38 2.54 10.68 -2.60
CA THR A 38 3.65 10.63 -3.57
C THR A 38 3.32 9.77 -4.79
N GLN A 39 2.69 8.62 -4.59
CA GLN A 39 2.39 7.67 -5.66
C GLN A 39 1.23 6.75 -5.32
N ALA A 40 0.56 6.26 -6.34
CA ALA A 40 -0.43 5.19 -6.21
C ALA A 40 0.22 3.80 -6.27
N VAL A 41 1.32 3.66 -7.03
CA VAL A 41 2.07 2.40 -7.21
C VAL A 41 3.53 2.63 -6.84
N TRP A 42 4.04 1.83 -5.92
CA TRP A 42 5.45 1.90 -5.51
C TRP A 42 6.15 0.60 -5.90
N ASN A 43 7.08 0.73 -6.85
CA ASN A 43 7.74 -0.40 -7.50
C ASN A 43 9.17 -0.57 -6.98
N PHE A 44 9.38 -1.57 -6.13
CA PHE A 44 10.69 -1.93 -5.59
C PHE A 44 11.38 -2.90 -6.54
N THR A 45 12.51 -2.47 -7.13
CA THR A 45 13.21 -3.20 -8.21
C THR A 45 14.41 -4.01 -7.75
N THR A 46 14.79 -3.92 -6.48
CA THR A 46 15.85 -4.74 -5.88
C THR A 46 15.22 -5.85 -5.05
N ASN A 47 15.82 -7.06 -5.09
CA ASN A 47 15.33 -8.19 -4.32
C ASN A 47 15.14 -7.84 -2.85
N ALA A 48 14.00 -8.18 -2.28
CA ALA A 48 13.74 -7.99 -0.86
C ALA A 48 14.83 -8.66 -0.03
N SER A 49 15.22 -8.04 1.07
CA SER A 49 16.32 -8.53 1.93
C SER A 49 15.87 -8.92 3.34
N GLY A 50 14.61 -8.71 3.68
CA GLY A 50 14.02 -9.10 4.95
C GLY A 50 12.51 -8.92 4.91
N ASN A 51 11.81 -9.51 5.87
CA ASN A 51 10.38 -9.21 6.05
C ASN A 51 10.21 -7.75 6.45
N TRP A 52 9.07 -7.18 6.13
CA TRP A 52 8.88 -5.75 6.38
C TRP A 52 7.49 -5.41 6.91
N THR A 53 7.45 -4.32 7.64
CA THR A 53 6.23 -3.62 8.02
C THR A 53 5.94 -2.54 6.98
N LEU A 54 4.73 -2.47 6.46
CA LEU A 54 4.29 -1.38 5.61
C LEU A 54 3.48 -0.40 6.46
N ASN A 55 3.98 0.81 6.60
CA ASN A 55 3.28 1.89 7.29
C ASN A 55 2.66 2.83 6.26
N ILE A 56 1.34 2.79 6.12
CA ILE A 56 0.59 3.60 5.15
C ILE A 56 0.26 4.94 5.81
N ARG A 57 0.67 6.03 5.19
CA ARG A 57 0.46 7.38 5.69
C ARG A 57 0.25 8.36 4.54
N GLY A 58 -0.12 9.60 4.84
CA GLY A 58 -0.14 10.66 3.82
C GLY A 58 1.27 10.93 3.31
N ASP A 59 2.10 11.46 4.17
CA ASP A 59 3.56 11.62 4.01
C ASP A 59 4.20 11.85 5.39
N GLY A 60 5.44 12.30 5.43
CA GLY A 60 6.14 12.56 6.69
C GLY A 60 5.54 13.67 7.56
N SER A 61 4.67 14.49 7.01
CA SER A 61 4.06 15.64 7.70
C SER A 61 2.54 15.56 7.77
N ASN A 62 1.92 14.65 7.02
CA ASN A 62 0.47 14.51 6.93
C ASN A 62 0.06 13.07 7.20
N SER A 63 -0.77 12.86 8.21
CA SER A 63 -1.32 11.53 8.47
C SER A 63 -2.36 11.13 7.42
N LEU A 64 -2.54 9.84 7.22
CA LEU A 64 -3.61 9.34 6.37
C LEU A 64 -4.96 9.75 6.94
N ASN A 65 -5.09 9.71 8.27
CA ASN A 65 -6.32 10.13 8.95
C ASN A 65 -6.70 11.58 8.62
N ASN A 66 -5.70 12.44 8.45
CA ASN A 66 -5.92 13.86 8.17
C ASN A 66 -6.34 14.12 6.73
N ILE A 67 -5.82 13.33 5.78
CA ILE A 67 -6.08 13.55 4.35
C ILE A 67 -7.29 12.79 3.82
N MET A 68 -7.80 11.81 4.57
CA MET A 68 -9.02 11.08 4.21
C MET A 68 -10.20 11.53 5.06
N ASP A 69 -11.35 11.63 4.45
CA ASP A 69 -12.62 11.81 5.16
C ASP A 69 -13.28 10.46 5.43
N VAL A 70 -14.13 10.43 6.47
CA VAL A 70 -14.94 9.23 6.74
C VAL A 70 -15.81 8.91 5.52
N GLY A 71 -15.84 7.64 5.13
CA GLY A 71 -16.57 7.18 3.95
C GLY A 71 -15.77 7.24 2.66
N GLU A 72 -14.48 7.56 2.72
CA GLU A 72 -13.58 7.51 1.58
C GLU A 72 -12.74 6.25 1.58
N SER A 73 -12.30 5.83 0.40
CA SER A 73 -11.33 4.76 0.22
C SER A 73 -10.23 5.16 -0.74
N ILE A 74 -9.04 4.59 -0.54
CA ILE A 74 -7.94 4.67 -1.48
C ILE A 74 -7.43 3.26 -1.76
N THR A 75 -6.86 3.05 -2.93
CA THR A 75 -6.17 1.79 -3.28
C THR A 75 -4.74 2.10 -3.66
N ILE A 76 -3.81 1.33 -3.10
CA ILE A 76 -2.39 1.40 -3.40
C ILE A 76 -1.88 0.03 -3.84
N ALA A 77 -0.83 0.01 -4.66
CA ALA A 77 -0.12 -1.19 -5.04
C ALA A 77 1.36 -1.08 -4.65
N HIS A 78 1.86 -2.08 -3.97
CA HIS A 78 3.26 -2.20 -3.59
C HIS A 78 3.85 -3.40 -4.32
N ILE A 79 4.70 -3.14 -5.31
CA ILE A 79 5.36 -4.17 -6.13
C ILE A 79 6.74 -4.42 -5.54
N VAL A 80 7.03 -5.67 -5.20
CA VAL A 80 8.31 -6.03 -4.58
C VAL A 80 8.95 -7.17 -5.37
N LYS A 81 10.18 -6.93 -5.84
CA LYS A 81 10.98 -7.96 -6.49
C LYS A 81 11.52 -8.93 -5.45
N GLN A 82 11.49 -10.22 -5.76
CA GLN A 82 12.00 -11.30 -4.93
C GLN A 82 13.14 -12.03 -5.62
N GLY A 83 14.14 -12.41 -4.84
CA GLY A 83 15.23 -13.25 -5.30
C GLY A 83 15.01 -14.72 -4.93
N GLY A 84 16.10 -15.50 -4.85
CA GLY A 84 16.07 -16.91 -4.49
C GLY A 84 15.65 -17.16 -3.04
N THR A 85 15.83 -16.19 -2.15
CA THR A 85 15.24 -16.18 -0.81
C THR A 85 14.14 -15.13 -0.80
N ALA A 86 12.90 -15.55 -0.57
CA ALA A 86 11.77 -14.64 -0.58
C ALA A 86 11.42 -14.17 0.84
N TYR A 87 10.96 -12.93 0.90
CA TYR A 87 10.46 -12.30 2.11
C TYR A 87 9.06 -11.76 1.87
N TYR A 88 8.37 -11.34 2.90
CA TYR A 88 6.99 -10.86 2.74
C TYR A 88 6.67 -9.70 3.67
N ASN A 89 5.63 -8.97 3.32
CA ASN A 89 5.05 -7.97 4.20
C ASN A 89 4.32 -8.68 5.34
N ASN A 90 4.89 -8.65 6.54
CA ASN A 90 4.37 -9.40 7.68
C ASN A 90 3.61 -8.54 8.69
N ALA A 91 3.56 -7.23 8.48
CA ALA A 91 2.81 -6.32 9.34
C ALA A 91 2.40 -5.07 8.55
N VAL A 92 1.24 -4.52 8.89
CA VAL A 92 0.70 -3.30 8.28
C VAL A 92 0.35 -2.32 9.38
N GLN A 93 0.72 -1.07 9.15
CA GLN A 93 0.38 0.05 10.02
C GLN A 93 -0.30 1.15 9.19
N ILE A 94 -1.11 1.94 9.85
CA ILE A 94 -1.61 3.21 9.34
C ILE A 94 -1.23 4.29 10.34
N ASP A 95 -0.52 5.31 9.86
CA ASP A 95 -0.05 6.42 10.70
C ASP A 95 0.71 5.93 11.94
N GLY A 96 1.50 4.85 11.80
CA GLY A 96 2.30 4.24 12.86
C GLY A 96 1.54 3.31 13.79
N SER A 97 0.23 3.16 13.65
CA SER A 97 -0.58 2.27 14.47
C SER A 97 -0.87 0.96 13.73
N SER A 98 -0.67 -0.17 14.41
CA SER A 98 -0.89 -1.49 13.81
C SER A 98 -2.35 -1.68 13.40
N VAL A 99 -2.54 -2.23 12.21
CA VAL A 99 -3.83 -2.66 11.69
C VAL A 99 -3.74 -4.12 11.26
N THR A 100 -4.86 -4.82 11.30
CA THR A 100 -4.96 -6.19 10.81
C THR A 100 -5.78 -6.19 9.53
N PRO A 101 -5.13 -6.29 8.36
CA PRO A 101 -5.88 -6.37 7.10
C PRO A 101 -6.73 -7.62 7.02
N GLU A 102 -7.83 -7.51 6.29
CA GLU A 102 -8.60 -8.65 5.83
C GLU A 102 -8.06 -9.07 4.47
N TYR A 103 -7.55 -10.29 4.38
CA TYR A 103 -6.89 -10.77 3.17
C TYR A 103 -7.85 -11.53 2.28
N GLN A 104 -7.69 -11.35 0.99
CA GLN A 104 -8.36 -12.14 -0.03
C GLN A 104 -8.10 -13.64 0.24
N GLY A 105 -9.16 -14.45 0.21
CA GLY A 105 -9.07 -15.86 0.53
C GLY A 105 -9.05 -16.19 2.03
N GLY A 106 -9.06 -15.16 2.90
CA GLY A 106 -9.24 -15.32 4.35
C GLY A 106 -7.95 -15.60 5.13
N SER A 107 -6.78 -15.62 4.49
CA SER A 107 -5.51 -15.89 5.17
C SER A 107 -4.43 -14.90 4.78
N ALA A 108 -3.74 -14.36 5.78
CA ALA A 108 -2.58 -13.53 5.55
C ALA A 108 -1.43 -14.33 4.92
N PRO A 109 -0.59 -13.71 4.09
CA PRO A 109 0.62 -14.35 3.60
C PRO A 109 1.53 -14.78 4.76
N THR A 110 2.18 -15.92 4.60
CA THR A 110 3.20 -16.44 5.53
C THR A 110 4.57 -16.54 4.89
N ALA A 111 4.68 -16.25 3.60
CA ALA A 111 5.91 -16.26 2.83
C ALA A 111 5.77 -15.40 1.58
N GLY A 112 6.89 -14.97 1.02
CA GLY A 112 6.95 -14.41 -0.32
C GLY A 112 7.11 -15.49 -1.38
N ASN A 113 7.11 -15.08 -2.65
CA ASN A 113 7.28 -15.98 -3.80
C ASN A 113 8.66 -15.77 -4.42
N THR A 114 9.49 -16.84 -4.42
CA THR A 114 10.85 -16.75 -4.93
C THR A 114 10.91 -16.41 -6.41
N ASN A 115 11.90 -15.62 -6.79
CA ASN A 115 12.19 -15.23 -8.18
C ASN A 115 10.97 -14.66 -8.93
N SER A 116 10.17 -13.90 -8.23
CA SER A 116 8.91 -13.35 -8.73
C SER A 116 8.80 -11.85 -8.43
N LEU A 117 7.80 -11.22 -9.02
CA LEU A 117 7.29 -9.94 -8.55
C LEU A 117 6.06 -10.22 -7.69
N ASP A 118 6.14 -9.86 -6.42
CA ASP A 118 5.02 -9.93 -5.50
C ASP A 118 4.32 -8.57 -5.47
N VAL A 119 3.04 -8.55 -5.77
CA VAL A 119 2.24 -7.33 -5.75
C VAL A 119 1.25 -7.39 -4.59
N TYR A 120 1.45 -6.48 -3.64
CA TYR A 120 0.54 -6.28 -2.52
C TYR A 120 -0.42 -5.15 -2.89
N THR A 121 -1.70 -5.42 -2.92
CA THR A 121 -2.74 -4.42 -3.14
C THR A 121 -3.49 -4.20 -1.85
N TYR A 122 -3.61 -2.95 -1.43
CA TYR A 122 -4.35 -2.56 -0.24
C TYR A 122 -5.42 -1.55 -0.62
N THR A 123 -6.66 -1.86 -0.26
CA THR A 123 -7.76 -0.89 -0.27
C THR A 123 -8.02 -0.48 1.15
N VAL A 124 -7.86 0.81 1.43
CA VAL A 124 -8.00 1.39 2.76
C VAL A 124 -9.27 2.23 2.80
N ILE A 125 -10.18 1.88 3.69
CA ILE A 125 -11.46 2.57 3.87
C ILE A 125 -11.45 3.24 5.24
N LYS A 126 -11.67 4.55 5.28
CA LYS A 126 -11.82 5.26 6.56
C LYS A 126 -13.26 5.16 7.03
N THR A 127 -13.48 4.46 8.14
CA THR A 127 -14.82 4.18 8.68
C THR A 127 -15.21 5.11 9.82
N ALA A 128 -14.22 5.67 10.53
CA ALA A 128 -14.39 6.64 11.59
C ALA A 128 -13.07 7.39 11.81
N ASN A 129 -13.04 8.35 12.73
CA ASN A 129 -11.80 9.03 13.09
C ASN A 129 -10.73 8.01 13.50
N ALA A 130 -9.57 8.08 12.87
CA ALA A 130 -8.42 7.19 13.08
C ALA A 130 -8.78 5.69 13.03
N THR A 131 -9.82 5.32 12.30
CA THR A 131 -10.33 3.96 12.20
C THR A 131 -10.48 3.57 10.74
N PHE A 132 -9.86 2.43 10.37
CA PHE A 132 -9.77 2.00 8.97
C PHE A 132 -10.08 0.53 8.85
N THR A 133 -10.73 0.17 7.74
CA THR A 133 -10.80 -1.21 7.25
C THR A 133 -9.81 -1.33 6.10
N VAL A 134 -8.97 -2.35 6.14
CA VAL A 134 -7.96 -2.61 5.11
C VAL A 134 -8.25 -3.95 4.46
N LEU A 135 -8.49 -3.92 3.15
CA LEU A 135 -8.65 -5.12 2.34
C LEU A 135 -7.36 -5.35 1.57
N ALA A 136 -6.76 -6.53 1.69
CA ALA A 136 -5.45 -6.81 1.15
C ALA A 136 -5.42 -8.07 0.29
N ALA A 137 -4.55 -8.06 -0.71
CA ALA A 137 -4.26 -9.22 -1.53
C ALA A 137 -2.78 -9.25 -1.88
N LEU A 138 -2.22 -10.46 -1.97
CA LEU A 138 -0.89 -10.72 -2.52
C LEU A 138 -1.06 -11.50 -3.82
N THR A 139 -0.50 -10.98 -4.90
CA THR A 139 -0.53 -11.61 -6.22
C THR A 139 0.89 -11.85 -6.72
N GLN A 140 1.19 -13.07 -7.14
CA GLN A 140 2.48 -13.43 -7.71
C GLN A 140 2.47 -13.21 -9.23
N TYR A 141 3.53 -12.58 -9.71
CA TYR A 141 3.85 -12.48 -11.14
C TYR A 141 5.24 -13.04 -11.38
N ALA A 142 5.31 -14.12 -12.14
CA ALA A 142 6.58 -14.82 -12.42
C ALA A 142 6.83 -14.98 -13.92
#